data_7b5ae357d5a10c29f4a51d65dfd2e457
#
_entry.id   7b5ae357d5a10c29f4a51d65dfd2e457
#
_cell.length_a   1.000
_cell.length_b   1.000
_cell.length_c   1.000
_cell.angle_alpha   90.00
_cell.angle_beta   90.00
_cell.angle_gamma   90.00
#
_symmetry.space_group_name_H-M   'P 1'
#
loop_
_entity.id
_entity.type
_entity.pdbx_description
1 polymer ?
#
loop_
_entity_poly.entity_id
_entity_poly.type
_entity_poly.pdbx_seq_one_letter_code
_entity_poly.pdbx_strand_id
1 'polypeptide(L)'
;MKYNEIDYIEKLDRLLEVYGMSASLAEAIGVSRRSLPNWRDKPESIKPEYRFNIDTLYCKHFLIPEWDKPGQSYAPVLLPDSFPNNEAIFMPFLRRLSYGTIEIETGMSQEDFDLAIDAERLPKNMSREVFHEAVNTFFSLQWLWRKIVERGEVFEVSEESIKALHADFMRGVREDAGFYSAKVRVMGRLEGVHTTLPEDIPEEMNRWVYKCATASTLAEIAEAHAYFIAIHPFGDGNGRIGRALVMAQCLNARLLPPLFDGENRAMYYAAMEYAMVHGRHFPLIRLFHESATRAKRA
;
A
#
# COMPACT_ATOMS: atom_id res chain seq x y z
N MET A 1 -14.94 -14.75 -1.82
CA MET A 1 -14.25 -15.18 -3.06
C MET A 1 -13.11 -14.20 -3.29
N LYS A 2 -11.90 -14.69 -3.45
CA LYS A 2 -10.75 -13.82 -3.72
C LYS A 2 -10.80 -13.42 -5.20
N TYR A 3 -10.68 -12.14 -5.51
CA TYR A 3 -10.71 -11.68 -6.91
C TYR A 3 -9.61 -12.33 -7.77
N ASN A 4 -8.48 -12.75 -7.17
CA ASN A 4 -7.37 -13.43 -7.85
C ASN A 4 -7.73 -14.84 -8.35
N GLU A 5 -8.79 -15.45 -7.82
CA GLU A 5 -9.26 -16.78 -8.20
C GLU A 5 -10.25 -16.75 -9.38
N ILE A 6 -10.67 -15.54 -9.80
CA ILE A 6 -11.60 -15.33 -10.91
C ILE A 6 -10.81 -15.19 -12.20
N ASP A 7 -11.20 -15.92 -13.22
CA ASP A 7 -10.58 -15.84 -14.55
C ASP A 7 -10.72 -14.45 -15.19
N TYR A 8 -9.71 -14.04 -15.96
CA TYR A 8 -9.71 -12.70 -16.57
C TYR A 8 -10.80 -12.51 -17.63
N ILE A 9 -11.22 -13.57 -18.31
CA ILE A 9 -12.33 -13.49 -19.27
C ILE A 9 -13.63 -13.25 -18.54
N GLU A 10 -13.88 -13.96 -17.44
CA GLU A 10 -15.06 -13.73 -16.59
C GLU A 10 -15.06 -12.28 -16.04
N LYS A 11 -13.91 -11.77 -15.58
CA LYS A 11 -13.81 -10.36 -15.14
C LYS A 11 -14.14 -9.38 -16.25
N LEU A 12 -13.60 -9.60 -17.45
CA LEU A 12 -13.85 -8.74 -18.60
C LEU A 12 -15.32 -8.78 -19.04
N ASP A 13 -15.97 -9.94 -19.01
CA ASP A 13 -17.37 -10.09 -19.35
C ASP A 13 -18.27 -9.34 -18.37
N ARG A 14 -18.02 -9.50 -17.07
CA ARG A 14 -18.76 -8.79 -16.02
C ARG A 14 -18.52 -7.27 -16.07
N LEU A 15 -17.28 -6.83 -16.32
CA LEU A 15 -16.97 -5.41 -16.50
C LEU A 15 -17.65 -4.85 -17.76
N LEU A 16 -17.74 -5.63 -18.84
CA LEU A 16 -18.45 -5.20 -20.05
C LEU A 16 -19.94 -4.95 -19.80
N GLU A 17 -20.58 -5.75 -18.94
CA GLU A 17 -21.96 -5.49 -18.50
C GLU A 17 -22.12 -4.14 -17.80
N VAL A 18 -21.13 -3.75 -16.97
CA VAL A 18 -21.11 -2.45 -16.28
C VAL A 18 -20.89 -1.29 -17.24
N TYR A 19 -19.91 -1.41 -18.14
CA TYR A 19 -19.52 -0.34 -19.06
C TYR A 19 -20.44 -0.24 -20.29
N GLY A 20 -21.21 -1.26 -20.58
CA GLY A 20 -22.15 -1.31 -21.70
C GLY A 20 -21.50 -1.36 -23.09
N MET A 21 -20.31 -0.82 -23.26
CA MET A 21 -19.60 -0.74 -24.54
C MET A 21 -18.12 -1.15 -24.39
N SER A 22 -17.64 -1.94 -25.37
CA SER A 22 -16.21 -2.35 -25.41
C SER A 22 -15.24 -1.17 -25.52
N ALA A 23 -15.67 -0.05 -26.11
CA ALA A 23 -14.83 1.15 -26.21
C ALA A 23 -14.60 1.79 -24.84
N SER A 24 -15.67 1.95 -24.05
CA SER A 24 -15.59 2.53 -22.69
C SER A 24 -14.77 1.64 -21.75
N LEU A 25 -14.95 0.32 -21.82
CA LEU A 25 -14.14 -0.61 -21.02
C LEU A 25 -12.66 -0.57 -21.45
N ALA A 26 -12.37 -0.53 -22.75
CA ALA A 26 -10.99 -0.45 -23.24
C ALA A 26 -10.30 0.85 -22.77
N GLU A 27 -11.00 1.97 -22.82
CA GLU A 27 -10.53 3.26 -22.29
C GLU A 27 -10.22 3.18 -20.78
N ALA A 28 -11.14 2.62 -19.99
CA ALA A 28 -10.97 2.44 -18.55
C ALA A 28 -9.78 1.54 -18.20
N ILE A 29 -9.50 0.51 -19.01
CA ILE A 29 -8.31 -0.35 -18.84
C ILE A 29 -7.03 0.35 -19.33
N GLY A 30 -7.14 1.36 -20.20
CA GLY A 30 -6.00 2.06 -20.81
C GLY A 30 -5.47 1.35 -22.07
N VAL A 31 -6.35 0.73 -22.87
CA VAL A 31 -5.98 -0.02 -24.07
C VAL A 31 -6.81 0.34 -25.29
N SER A 32 -6.37 -0.10 -26.46
CA SER A 32 -7.17 0.01 -27.67
C SER A 32 -8.37 -0.96 -27.63
N ARG A 33 -9.49 -0.59 -28.24
CA ARG A 33 -10.66 -1.46 -28.37
C ARG A 33 -10.35 -2.82 -28.99
N ARG A 34 -9.32 -2.91 -29.85
CA ARG A 34 -8.90 -4.16 -30.49
C ARG A 34 -8.26 -5.17 -29.53
N SER A 35 -7.81 -4.70 -28.36
CA SER A 35 -7.17 -5.58 -27.37
C SER A 35 -8.15 -6.56 -26.75
N LEU A 36 -9.40 -6.13 -26.49
CA LEU A 36 -10.40 -6.96 -25.78
C LEU A 36 -10.74 -8.27 -26.51
N PRO A 37 -11.09 -8.27 -27.84
CA PRO A 37 -11.28 -9.51 -28.58
C PRO A 37 -10.04 -10.41 -28.57
N ASN A 38 -8.85 -9.83 -28.79
CA ASN A 38 -7.60 -10.59 -28.79
C ASN A 38 -7.33 -11.29 -27.45
N TRP A 39 -7.68 -10.66 -26.34
CA TRP A 39 -7.52 -11.24 -25.00
C TRP A 39 -8.52 -12.37 -24.71
N ARG A 40 -9.72 -12.32 -25.31
CA ARG A 40 -10.67 -13.43 -25.25
C ARG A 40 -10.15 -14.68 -25.94
N ASP A 41 -9.47 -14.51 -27.08
CA ASP A 41 -8.87 -15.60 -27.82
C ASP A 41 -7.56 -16.10 -27.18
N LYS A 42 -6.81 -15.20 -26.50
CA LYS A 42 -5.48 -15.47 -25.90
C LYS A 42 -5.34 -14.75 -24.56
N PRO A 43 -5.95 -15.26 -23.47
CA PRO A 43 -5.89 -14.59 -22.15
C PRO A 43 -4.47 -14.45 -21.60
N GLU A 44 -3.58 -15.38 -21.96
CA GLU A 44 -2.16 -15.35 -21.58
C GLU A 44 -1.41 -14.12 -22.14
N SER A 45 -1.93 -13.50 -23.20
CA SER A 45 -1.34 -12.30 -23.81
C SER A 45 -1.63 -11.00 -23.02
N ILE A 46 -2.49 -11.04 -21.99
CA ILE A 46 -2.76 -9.90 -21.13
C ILE A 46 -1.52 -9.58 -20.32
N LYS A 47 -0.89 -8.43 -20.58
CA LYS A 47 0.30 -8.01 -19.84
C LYS A 47 -0.01 -7.73 -18.36
N PRO A 48 0.97 -7.87 -17.44
CA PRO A 48 0.77 -7.64 -16.00
C PRO A 48 0.13 -6.29 -15.65
N GLU A 49 0.52 -5.22 -16.34
CA GLU A 49 -0.05 -3.88 -16.15
C GLU A 49 -1.56 -3.82 -16.41
N TYR A 50 -2.03 -4.48 -17.48
CA TYR A 50 -3.45 -4.52 -17.81
C TYR A 50 -4.22 -5.48 -16.91
N ARG A 51 -3.58 -6.58 -16.48
CA ARG A 51 -4.17 -7.46 -15.45
C ARG A 51 -4.45 -6.68 -14.18
N PHE A 52 -3.50 -5.87 -13.74
CA PHE A 52 -3.68 -5.00 -12.57
C PHE A 52 -4.83 -4.01 -12.76
N ASN A 53 -4.95 -3.37 -13.93
CA ASN A 53 -6.03 -2.43 -14.21
C ASN A 53 -7.40 -3.14 -14.23
N ILE A 54 -7.51 -4.33 -14.85
CA ILE A 54 -8.72 -5.16 -14.85
C ILE A 54 -9.09 -5.55 -13.42
N ASP A 55 -8.14 -6.02 -12.62
CA ASP A 55 -8.37 -6.40 -11.23
C ASP A 55 -8.83 -5.21 -10.38
N THR A 56 -8.23 -4.04 -10.58
CA THR A 56 -8.63 -2.82 -9.87
C THR A 56 -10.04 -2.39 -10.23
N LEU A 57 -10.41 -2.40 -11.51
CA LEU A 57 -11.77 -2.10 -11.96
C LEU A 57 -12.77 -3.13 -11.42
N TYR A 58 -12.40 -4.42 -11.44
CA TYR A 58 -13.23 -5.47 -10.89
C TYR A 58 -13.50 -5.27 -9.39
N CYS A 59 -12.45 -4.94 -8.63
CA CYS A 59 -12.59 -4.61 -7.21
C CYS A 59 -13.51 -3.40 -7.00
N LYS A 60 -13.32 -2.32 -7.75
CA LYS A 60 -14.15 -1.10 -7.65
C LYS A 60 -15.63 -1.38 -7.87
N HIS A 61 -15.97 -2.14 -8.90
CA HIS A 61 -17.37 -2.34 -9.30
C HIS A 61 -18.09 -3.45 -8.53
N PHE A 62 -17.37 -4.48 -8.08
CA PHE A 62 -18.01 -5.66 -7.50
C PHE A 62 -17.68 -5.90 -6.03
N LEU A 63 -16.43 -5.64 -5.60
CA LEU A 63 -16.04 -5.93 -4.22
C LEU A 63 -16.22 -4.74 -3.29
N ILE A 64 -15.89 -3.55 -3.74
CA ILE A 64 -16.05 -2.35 -2.90
C ILE A 64 -17.52 -2.16 -2.45
N PRO A 65 -18.54 -2.25 -3.34
CA PRO A 65 -19.94 -2.15 -2.91
C PRO A 65 -20.36 -3.26 -1.94
N GLU A 66 -19.81 -4.47 -2.09
CA GLU A 66 -20.07 -5.57 -1.17
C GLU A 66 -19.43 -5.33 0.21
N TRP A 67 -18.24 -4.71 0.23
CA TRP A 67 -17.48 -4.48 1.44
C TRP A 67 -17.86 -3.18 2.17
N ASP A 68 -18.55 -2.28 1.51
CA ASP A 68 -19.01 -1.01 2.08
C ASP A 68 -20.22 -1.22 2.99
N LYS A 69 -20.00 -1.86 4.15
CA LYS A 69 -21.02 -2.19 5.15
C LYS A 69 -20.78 -1.42 6.45
N PRO A 70 -21.55 -0.34 6.71
CA PRO A 70 -21.47 0.39 7.95
C PRO A 70 -21.77 -0.47 9.17
N GLY A 71 -21.06 -0.19 10.28
CA GLY A 71 -21.32 -0.85 11.57
C GLY A 71 -20.69 -2.24 11.72
N GLN A 72 -19.95 -2.73 10.73
CA GLN A 72 -19.18 -3.96 10.89
C GLN A 72 -17.95 -3.67 11.76
N SER A 73 -17.83 -4.40 12.87
CA SER A 73 -16.65 -4.36 13.75
C SER A 73 -15.83 -5.62 13.56
N TYR A 74 -14.53 -5.48 13.74
CA TYR A 74 -13.56 -6.58 13.62
C TYR A 74 -12.81 -6.75 14.93
N ALA A 75 -12.60 -7.99 15.37
CA ALA A 75 -11.76 -8.27 16.52
C ALA A 75 -10.31 -7.86 16.24
N PRO A 76 -9.57 -7.31 17.24
CA PRO A 76 -8.17 -6.94 17.06
C PRO A 76 -7.32 -8.16 16.65
N VAL A 77 -6.45 -7.99 15.68
CA VAL A 77 -5.44 -8.98 15.33
C VAL A 77 -4.18 -8.62 16.10
N LEU A 78 -3.99 -9.30 17.24
CA LEU A 78 -2.88 -8.99 18.14
C LEU A 78 -1.55 -9.52 17.61
N LEU A 79 -0.48 -8.79 17.88
CA LEU A 79 0.89 -9.25 17.69
C LEU A 79 1.11 -10.50 18.55
N PRO A 80 1.56 -11.64 17.98
CA PRO A 80 1.81 -12.85 18.75
C PRO A 80 2.92 -12.65 19.78
N ASP A 81 2.75 -13.18 20.99
CA ASP A 81 3.73 -13.06 22.09
C ASP A 81 5.09 -13.71 21.72
N SER A 82 5.09 -14.64 20.77
CA SER A 82 6.31 -15.28 20.26
C SER A 82 7.17 -14.39 19.36
N PHE A 83 6.59 -13.32 18.81
CA PHE A 83 7.31 -12.45 17.83
C PHE A 83 8.47 -11.68 18.47
N PRO A 84 8.31 -11.01 19.64
CA PRO A 84 9.36 -10.14 20.20
C PRO A 84 10.70 -10.82 20.46
N ASN A 85 10.67 -12.14 20.76
CA ASN A 85 11.85 -12.87 21.21
C ASN A 85 12.30 -13.98 20.25
N ASN A 86 11.77 -14.03 19.03
CA ASN A 86 12.09 -15.09 18.09
C ASN A 86 12.39 -14.54 16.68
N GLU A 87 13.67 -14.27 16.44
CA GLU A 87 14.14 -13.75 15.16
C GLU A 87 13.77 -14.66 13.98
N ALA A 88 13.76 -15.98 14.17
CA ALA A 88 13.37 -16.93 13.15
C ALA A 88 11.90 -16.80 12.72
N ILE A 89 11.04 -16.20 13.55
CA ILE A 89 9.63 -15.97 13.24
C ILE A 89 9.42 -14.56 12.67
N PHE A 90 9.98 -13.52 13.32
CA PHE A 90 9.68 -12.16 12.89
C PHE A 90 10.44 -11.71 11.64
N MET A 91 11.66 -12.22 11.39
CA MET A 91 12.43 -11.84 10.21
C MET A 91 11.76 -12.22 8.89
N PRO A 92 11.24 -13.44 8.72
CA PRO A 92 10.44 -13.77 7.53
C PRO A 92 9.21 -12.86 7.36
N PHE A 93 8.52 -12.54 8.45
CA PHE A 93 7.40 -11.61 8.43
C PHE A 93 7.82 -10.20 8.00
N LEU A 94 8.91 -9.67 8.58
CA LEU A 94 9.43 -8.34 8.25
C LEU A 94 9.90 -8.28 6.79
N ARG A 95 10.52 -9.34 6.28
CA ARG A 95 10.92 -9.45 4.86
C ARG A 95 9.70 -9.40 3.94
N ARG A 96 8.64 -10.15 4.25
CA ARG A 96 7.40 -10.12 3.47
C ARG A 96 6.75 -8.73 3.48
N LEU A 97 6.70 -8.09 4.64
CA LEU A 97 6.13 -6.75 4.78
C LEU A 97 6.93 -5.71 3.98
N SER A 98 8.26 -5.81 4.01
CA SER A 98 9.17 -4.95 3.25
C SER A 98 9.07 -5.20 1.76
N TYR A 99 9.11 -6.47 1.34
CA TYR A 99 8.97 -6.87 -0.05
C TYR A 99 7.62 -6.39 -0.63
N GLY A 100 6.51 -6.68 0.04
CA GLY A 100 5.19 -6.27 -0.42
C GLY A 100 5.07 -4.75 -0.59
N THR A 101 5.69 -3.99 0.31
CA THR A 101 5.75 -2.52 0.20
C THR A 101 6.51 -2.07 -1.05
N ILE A 102 7.60 -2.74 -1.42
CA ILE A 102 8.38 -2.43 -2.62
C ILE A 102 7.69 -2.96 -3.89
N GLU A 103 7.18 -4.18 -3.86
CA GLU A 103 6.46 -4.79 -4.98
C GLU A 103 5.29 -3.94 -5.47
N ILE A 104 4.51 -3.37 -4.55
CA ILE A 104 3.39 -2.48 -4.88
C ILE A 104 3.85 -1.26 -5.69
N GLU A 105 4.98 -0.66 -5.35
CA GLU A 105 5.48 0.56 -5.99
C GLU A 105 6.26 0.28 -7.28
N THR A 106 7.18 -0.66 -7.23
CA THR A 106 8.19 -0.89 -8.27
C THR A 106 7.92 -2.09 -9.16
N GLY A 107 7.11 -3.05 -8.70
CA GLY A 107 6.93 -4.34 -9.36
C GLY A 107 8.18 -5.25 -9.29
N MET A 108 9.08 -4.99 -8.33
CA MET A 108 10.29 -5.80 -8.09
C MET A 108 9.93 -7.27 -7.84
N SER A 109 10.72 -8.20 -8.37
CA SER A 109 10.58 -9.61 -8.06
C SER A 109 11.10 -9.94 -6.65
N GLN A 110 10.59 -11.03 -6.04
CA GLN A 110 11.10 -11.50 -4.75
C GLN A 110 12.58 -11.85 -4.83
N GLU A 111 13.01 -12.49 -5.93
CA GLU A 111 14.41 -12.88 -6.15
C GLU A 111 15.34 -11.65 -6.18
N ASP A 112 14.95 -10.60 -6.88
CA ASP A 112 15.71 -9.35 -6.94
C ASP A 112 15.76 -8.64 -5.59
N PHE A 113 14.66 -8.67 -4.82
CA PHE A 113 14.60 -8.13 -3.48
C PHE A 113 15.55 -8.89 -2.54
N ASP A 114 15.49 -10.22 -2.54
CA ASP A 114 16.36 -11.05 -1.70
C ASP A 114 17.83 -10.86 -2.06
N LEU A 115 18.15 -10.74 -3.35
CA LEU A 115 19.51 -10.44 -3.81
C LEU A 115 19.99 -9.06 -3.32
N ALA A 116 19.12 -8.05 -3.34
CA ALA A 116 19.45 -6.71 -2.88
C ALA A 116 19.72 -6.68 -1.36
N ILE A 117 18.91 -7.41 -0.57
CA ILE A 117 19.01 -7.39 0.89
C ILE A 117 20.13 -8.30 1.41
N ASP A 118 20.26 -9.54 0.89
CA ASP A 118 21.18 -10.52 1.46
C ASP A 118 22.61 -10.39 0.91
N ALA A 119 22.75 -10.03 -0.36
CA ALA A 119 24.04 -9.93 -1.01
C ALA A 119 24.55 -8.47 -1.10
N GLU A 120 23.74 -7.49 -0.71
CA GLU A 120 24.00 -6.06 -0.91
C GLU A 120 24.45 -5.76 -2.36
N ARG A 121 23.86 -6.51 -3.30
CA ARG A 121 24.27 -6.51 -4.70
C ARG A 121 23.18 -5.99 -5.59
N LEU A 122 23.54 -5.00 -6.42
CA LEU A 122 22.65 -4.46 -7.43
C LEU A 122 22.34 -5.53 -8.50
N PRO A 123 21.06 -5.97 -8.63
CA PRO A 123 20.63 -6.86 -9.70
C PRO A 123 20.88 -6.25 -11.09
N LYS A 124 21.18 -7.10 -12.09
CA LYS A 124 21.66 -6.66 -13.43
C LYS A 124 20.73 -5.69 -14.16
N ASN A 125 19.43 -5.84 -13.96
CA ASN A 125 18.41 -5.06 -14.68
C ASN A 125 17.70 -4.02 -13.79
N MET A 126 18.29 -3.71 -12.64
CA MET A 126 17.71 -2.79 -11.66
C MET A 126 18.45 -1.45 -11.69
N SER A 127 17.72 -0.34 -11.61
CA SER A 127 18.34 0.98 -11.42
C SER A 127 18.88 1.10 -9.99
N ARG A 128 19.86 2.01 -9.79
CA ARG A 128 20.40 2.28 -8.46
C ARG A 128 19.34 2.85 -7.53
N GLU A 129 18.43 3.65 -8.05
CA GLU A 129 17.35 4.23 -7.28
C GLU A 129 16.44 3.13 -6.70
N VAL A 130 15.95 2.22 -7.53
CA VAL A 130 15.09 1.10 -7.09
C VAL A 130 15.81 0.18 -6.11
N PHE A 131 17.11 -0.05 -6.29
CA PHE A 131 17.93 -0.79 -5.34
C PHE A 131 17.99 -0.09 -3.98
N HIS A 132 18.31 1.22 -3.95
CA HIS A 132 18.34 1.99 -2.71
C HIS A 132 16.97 2.06 -2.05
N GLU A 133 15.90 2.20 -2.82
CA GLU A 133 14.52 2.15 -2.30
C GLU A 133 14.21 0.84 -1.56
N ALA A 134 14.61 -0.31 -2.13
CA ALA A 134 14.41 -1.61 -1.50
C ALA A 134 15.23 -1.75 -0.21
N VAL A 135 16.52 -1.45 -0.27
CA VAL A 135 17.44 -1.55 0.87
C VAL A 135 17.01 -0.60 1.99
N ASN A 136 16.77 0.67 1.67
CA ASN A 136 16.35 1.65 2.66
C ASN A 136 15.00 1.26 3.30
N THR A 137 14.03 0.78 2.52
CA THR A 137 12.74 0.33 3.04
C THR A 137 12.92 -0.80 4.04
N PHE A 138 13.69 -1.84 3.70
CA PHE A 138 13.91 -2.98 4.59
C PHE A 138 14.57 -2.55 5.90
N PHE A 139 15.69 -1.82 5.84
CA PHE A 139 16.42 -1.42 7.05
C PHE A 139 15.65 -0.40 7.90
N SER A 140 14.88 0.50 7.30
CA SER A 140 14.04 1.43 8.06
C SER A 140 12.88 0.72 8.77
N LEU A 141 12.23 -0.28 8.13
CA LEU A 141 11.21 -1.10 8.77
C LEU A 141 11.81 -2.00 9.86
N GLN A 142 13.02 -2.53 9.65
CA GLN A 142 13.76 -3.29 10.67
C GLN A 142 14.11 -2.40 11.87
N TRP A 143 14.51 -1.15 11.63
CA TRP A 143 14.77 -0.20 12.70
C TRP A 143 13.52 0.12 13.51
N LEU A 144 12.36 0.33 12.87
CA LEU A 144 11.08 0.52 13.54
C LEU A 144 10.72 -0.70 14.40
N TRP A 145 10.89 -1.91 13.86
CA TRP A 145 10.69 -3.14 14.60
C TRP A 145 11.55 -3.20 15.85
N ARG A 146 12.87 -3.04 15.68
CA ARG A 146 13.81 -3.08 16.81
C ARG A 146 13.49 -2.04 17.87
N LYS A 147 13.13 -0.83 17.44
CA LYS A 147 12.75 0.25 18.37
C LYS A 147 11.51 -0.14 19.19
N ILE A 148 10.45 -0.55 18.53
CA ILE A 148 9.14 -0.72 19.19
C ILE A 148 9.05 -2.10 19.89
N VAL A 149 9.45 -3.16 19.21
CA VAL A 149 9.21 -4.52 19.69
C VAL A 149 10.34 -5.04 20.56
N GLU A 150 11.60 -4.90 20.12
CA GLU A 150 12.73 -5.45 20.87
C GLU A 150 13.11 -4.58 22.07
N ARG A 151 13.11 -3.24 21.91
CA ARG A 151 13.48 -2.31 22.98
C ARG A 151 12.28 -1.82 23.80
N GLY A 152 11.05 -2.08 23.36
CA GLY A 152 9.83 -1.63 24.03
C GLY A 152 9.65 -0.11 24.02
N GLU A 153 10.30 0.59 23.10
CA GLU A 153 10.18 2.04 22.96
C GLU A 153 9.01 2.40 22.06
N VAL A 154 8.27 3.45 22.41
CA VAL A 154 7.22 3.98 21.54
C VAL A 154 7.85 4.74 20.37
N PHE A 155 7.38 4.50 19.15
CA PHE A 155 7.65 5.40 18.03
C PHE A 155 6.66 6.57 18.11
N GLU A 156 7.15 7.71 18.55
CA GLU A 156 6.35 8.94 18.61
C GLU A 156 6.06 9.43 17.19
N VAL A 157 4.77 9.48 16.85
CA VAL A 157 4.31 9.97 15.54
C VAL A 157 4.19 11.48 15.58
N SER A 158 5.19 12.18 15.06
CA SER A 158 5.27 13.64 14.95
C SER A 158 5.70 14.04 13.54
N GLU A 159 5.59 15.33 13.20
CA GLU A 159 6.08 15.81 11.90
C GLU A 159 7.59 15.55 11.75
N GLU A 160 8.37 15.74 12.81
CA GLU A 160 9.82 15.52 12.81
C GLU A 160 10.15 14.06 12.56
N SER A 161 9.47 13.13 13.25
CA SER A 161 9.71 11.71 13.10
C SER A 161 9.29 11.20 11.71
N ILE A 162 8.21 11.74 11.14
CA ILE A 162 7.75 11.42 9.79
C ILE A 162 8.75 11.92 8.73
N LYS A 163 9.25 13.15 8.87
CA LYS A 163 10.28 13.72 7.98
C LYS A 163 11.59 12.94 8.08
N ALA A 164 12.03 12.58 9.30
CA ALA A 164 13.21 11.76 9.51
C ALA A 164 13.06 10.37 8.88
N LEU A 165 11.91 9.73 9.06
CA LEU A 165 11.61 8.44 8.44
C LEU A 165 11.64 8.54 6.91
N HIS A 166 11.05 9.59 6.33
CA HIS A 166 11.12 9.85 4.89
C HIS A 166 12.55 10.06 4.41
N ALA A 167 13.37 10.80 5.15
CA ALA A 167 14.79 11.01 4.83
C ALA A 167 15.56 9.68 4.78
N ASP A 168 15.28 8.76 5.70
CA ASP A 168 15.90 7.43 5.72
C ASP A 168 15.42 6.56 4.53
N PHE A 169 14.14 6.53 4.24
CA PHE A 169 13.59 5.77 3.11
C PHE A 169 14.10 6.25 1.76
N MET A 170 14.29 7.56 1.61
CA MET A 170 14.66 8.19 0.34
C MET A 170 16.12 8.56 0.25
N ARG A 171 16.96 8.05 1.19
CA ARG A 171 18.41 8.32 1.24
C ARG A 171 19.10 7.83 -0.04
N GLY A 172 19.78 8.74 -0.74
CA GLY A 172 20.47 8.44 -2.00
C GLY A 172 19.53 8.23 -3.20
N VAL A 173 18.22 8.41 -3.01
CA VAL A 173 17.20 8.35 -4.07
C VAL A 173 16.75 9.76 -4.44
N ARG A 174 16.56 10.64 -3.45
CA ARG A 174 16.05 12.00 -3.66
C ARG A 174 16.85 13.03 -2.88
N GLU A 175 17.04 14.19 -3.53
CA GLU A 175 17.68 15.35 -2.90
C GLU A 175 16.75 16.04 -1.88
N ASP A 176 15.42 15.97 -2.08
CA ASP A 176 14.41 16.54 -1.18
C ASP A 176 13.93 15.55 -0.10
N ALA A 177 14.73 14.50 0.20
CA ALA A 177 14.43 13.54 1.24
C ALA A 177 14.25 14.22 2.61
N GLY A 178 13.13 13.97 3.28
CA GLY A 178 12.77 14.60 4.56
C GLY A 178 12.06 15.95 4.45
N PHE A 179 11.90 16.50 3.26
CA PHE A 179 11.21 17.78 3.05
C PHE A 179 9.86 17.59 2.36
N TYR A 180 8.89 18.41 2.72
CA TYR A 180 7.61 18.45 2.04
C TYR A 180 7.74 18.92 0.60
N SER A 181 6.85 18.43 -0.26
CA SER A 181 6.85 18.80 -1.68
C SER A 181 6.54 20.29 -1.86
N ALA A 182 7.36 20.98 -2.65
CA ALA A 182 7.08 22.34 -3.11
C ALA A 182 6.29 22.37 -4.44
N LYS A 183 5.87 21.21 -4.96
CA LYS A 183 5.15 21.09 -6.24
C LYS A 183 3.83 20.36 -6.04
N VAL A 184 2.81 20.78 -6.76
CA VAL A 184 1.54 20.05 -6.84
C VAL A 184 1.80 18.63 -7.33
N ARG A 185 1.15 17.66 -6.70
CA ARG A 185 1.24 16.24 -7.03
C ARG A 185 -0.07 15.71 -7.60
N VAL A 186 0.04 14.72 -8.46
CA VAL A 186 -1.11 14.02 -9.01
C VAL A 186 -0.89 12.54 -8.73
N MET A 187 -1.88 11.91 -8.14
CA MET A 187 -1.87 10.46 -7.93
C MET A 187 -2.34 9.77 -9.23
N GLY A 188 -1.38 9.47 -10.11
CA GLY A 188 -1.67 8.98 -11.47
C GLY A 188 -2.42 7.65 -11.57
N ARG A 189 -2.70 6.98 -10.45
CA ARG A 189 -3.45 5.72 -10.40
C ARG A 189 -4.81 5.83 -9.68
N LEU A 190 -5.12 6.99 -9.10
CA LEU A 190 -6.32 7.21 -8.33
C LEU A 190 -7.14 8.32 -8.99
N GLU A 191 -8.18 7.93 -9.70
CA GLU A 191 -9.06 8.87 -10.40
C GLU A 191 -9.86 9.73 -9.41
N GLY A 192 -9.97 11.01 -9.70
CA GLY A 192 -10.76 11.94 -8.87
C GLY A 192 -10.14 12.30 -7.51
N VAL A 193 -8.92 11.86 -7.22
CA VAL A 193 -8.20 12.23 -6.00
C VAL A 193 -7.29 13.41 -6.28
N HIS A 194 -7.55 14.51 -5.57
CA HIS A 194 -6.71 15.70 -5.54
C HIS A 194 -5.87 15.69 -4.27
N THR A 195 -4.55 15.82 -4.41
CA THR A 195 -3.65 15.97 -3.26
C THR A 195 -3.70 17.37 -2.70
N THR A 196 -3.27 17.53 -1.45
CA THR A 196 -3.14 18.85 -0.81
C THR A 196 -2.18 19.74 -1.58
N LEU A 197 -2.52 21.02 -1.72
CA LEU A 197 -1.64 22.03 -2.33
C LEU A 197 -0.36 22.19 -1.48
N PRO A 198 0.79 22.47 -2.11
CA PRO A 198 2.07 22.56 -1.38
C PRO A 198 2.05 23.54 -0.20
N GLU A 199 1.39 24.68 -0.35
CA GLU A 199 1.22 25.69 0.68
C GLU A 199 0.42 25.23 1.89
N ASP A 200 -0.52 24.29 1.70
CA ASP A 200 -1.42 23.79 2.74
C ASP A 200 -0.85 22.52 3.43
N ILE A 201 0.18 21.88 2.86
CA ILE A 201 0.76 20.64 3.40
C ILE A 201 1.16 20.77 4.88
N PRO A 202 1.86 21.84 5.33
CA PRO A 202 2.27 21.96 6.73
C PRO A 202 1.09 21.98 7.69
N GLU A 203 0.03 22.71 7.34
CA GLU A 203 -1.19 22.79 8.17
C GLU A 203 -1.94 21.46 8.20
N GLU A 204 -2.10 20.79 7.04
CA GLU A 204 -2.77 19.50 6.96
C GLU A 204 -1.97 18.40 7.68
N MET A 205 -0.64 18.41 7.62
CA MET A 205 0.20 17.45 8.36
C MET A 205 0.14 17.69 9.87
N ASN A 206 0.11 18.95 10.33
CA ASN A 206 -0.10 19.25 11.74
C ASN A 206 -1.47 18.74 12.22
N ARG A 207 -2.52 18.96 11.40
CA ARG A 207 -3.87 18.49 11.66
C ARG A 207 -3.93 16.93 11.66
N TRP A 208 -3.20 16.30 10.75
CA TRP A 208 -3.08 14.85 10.70
C TRP A 208 -2.41 14.28 11.97
N VAL A 209 -1.28 14.86 12.39
CA VAL A 209 -0.58 14.46 13.63
C VAL A 209 -1.52 14.60 14.82
N TYR A 210 -2.19 15.74 14.96
CA TYR A 210 -3.13 15.98 16.07
C TYR A 210 -4.24 14.92 16.14
N LYS A 211 -4.79 14.52 14.99
CA LYS A 211 -5.93 13.58 14.94
C LYS A 211 -5.53 12.12 14.95
N CYS A 212 -4.40 11.78 14.37
CA CYS A 212 -4.08 10.41 13.97
C CYS A 212 -2.84 9.82 14.66
N ALA A 213 -2.00 10.62 15.34
CA ALA A 213 -0.77 10.13 15.96
C ALA A 213 -1.00 9.02 17.00
N THR A 214 -2.16 9.04 17.67
CA THR A 214 -2.54 8.08 18.72
C THR A 214 -3.50 6.98 18.23
N ALA A 215 -3.68 6.81 16.91
CA ALA A 215 -4.51 5.74 16.35
C ALA A 215 -4.01 4.37 16.86
N SER A 216 -4.92 3.58 17.42
CA SER A 216 -4.62 2.37 18.18
C SER A 216 -5.48 1.16 17.80
N THR A 217 -6.45 1.34 16.91
CA THR A 217 -7.24 0.26 16.32
C THR A 217 -6.96 0.17 14.82
N LEU A 218 -7.13 -1.01 14.23
CA LEU A 218 -6.96 -1.16 12.76
C LEU A 218 -7.89 -0.23 11.97
N ALA A 219 -9.06 0.11 12.52
CA ALA A 219 -9.98 1.05 11.88
C ALA A 219 -9.39 2.47 11.87
N GLU A 220 -8.98 2.99 13.04
CA GLU A 220 -8.35 4.32 13.14
C GLU A 220 -7.07 4.42 12.31
N ILE A 221 -6.24 3.34 12.30
CA ILE A 221 -5.00 3.29 11.52
C ILE A 221 -5.30 3.29 10.01
N ALA A 222 -6.35 2.58 9.57
CA ALA A 222 -6.76 2.58 8.16
C ALA A 222 -7.26 3.98 7.72
N GLU A 223 -8.05 4.66 8.56
CA GLU A 223 -8.50 6.04 8.31
C GLU A 223 -7.32 7.02 8.30
N ALA A 224 -6.41 6.91 9.27
CA ALA A 224 -5.19 7.71 9.32
C ALA A 224 -4.33 7.51 8.07
N HIS A 225 -4.21 6.26 7.60
CA HIS A 225 -3.47 5.94 6.38
C HIS A 225 -4.10 6.61 5.15
N ALA A 226 -5.41 6.48 4.96
CA ALA A 226 -6.11 7.13 3.84
C ALA A 226 -5.94 8.65 3.87
N TYR A 227 -6.02 9.28 5.04
CA TYR A 227 -5.83 10.72 5.20
C TYR A 227 -4.40 11.14 4.86
N PHE A 228 -3.37 10.41 5.35
CA PHE A 228 -1.97 10.67 5.02
C PHE A 228 -1.71 10.59 3.51
N ILE A 229 -2.23 9.56 2.86
CA ILE A 229 -2.09 9.39 1.40
C ILE A 229 -2.82 10.50 0.64
N ALA A 230 -3.96 10.99 1.12
CA ALA A 230 -4.68 12.11 0.51
C ALA A 230 -3.90 13.44 0.63
N ILE A 231 -3.24 13.70 1.75
CA ILE A 231 -2.34 14.86 1.89
C ILE A 231 -1.20 14.78 0.88
N HIS A 232 -0.59 13.60 0.75
CA HIS A 232 0.53 13.34 -0.17
C HIS A 232 1.73 14.27 0.04
N PRO A 233 2.28 14.38 1.27
CA PRO A 233 3.12 15.49 1.66
C PRO A 233 4.49 15.54 0.98
N PHE A 234 4.99 14.44 0.45
CA PHE A 234 6.35 14.34 -0.09
C PHE A 234 6.38 14.30 -1.61
N GLY A 235 7.56 14.58 -2.18
CA GLY A 235 7.81 14.53 -3.61
C GLY A 235 7.65 13.14 -4.22
N ASP A 236 7.93 12.10 -3.43
CA ASP A 236 7.79 10.68 -3.73
C ASP A 236 7.82 9.89 -2.42
N GLY A 237 7.61 8.57 -2.44
CA GLY A 237 7.70 7.71 -1.26
C GLY A 237 6.50 7.77 -0.31
N ASN A 238 5.44 8.53 -0.62
CA ASN A 238 4.27 8.68 0.26
C ASN A 238 3.61 7.33 0.58
N GLY A 239 3.48 6.43 -0.39
CA GLY A 239 2.94 5.09 -0.17
C GLY A 239 3.79 4.28 0.81
N ARG A 240 5.11 4.28 0.63
CA ARG A 240 6.06 3.58 1.51
C ARG A 240 6.02 4.13 2.93
N ILE A 241 6.06 5.45 3.09
CA ILE A 241 5.96 6.10 4.40
C ILE A 241 4.59 5.84 5.04
N GLY A 242 3.50 5.96 4.30
CA GLY A 242 2.16 5.66 4.81
C GLY A 242 2.07 4.23 5.36
N ARG A 243 2.62 3.23 4.66
CA ARG A 243 2.65 1.84 5.14
C ARG A 243 3.63 1.63 6.30
N ALA A 244 4.74 2.37 6.36
CA ALA A 244 5.62 2.36 7.52
C ALA A 244 4.95 2.96 8.78
N LEU A 245 4.17 4.02 8.62
CA LEU A 245 3.36 4.60 9.71
C LEU A 245 2.27 3.61 10.18
N VAL A 246 1.60 2.91 9.25
CA VAL A 246 0.68 1.80 9.61
C VAL A 246 1.40 0.77 10.46
N MET A 247 2.59 0.32 10.05
CA MET A 247 3.38 -0.63 10.84
C MET A 247 3.71 -0.06 12.23
N ALA A 248 4.21 1.17 12.31
CA ALA A 248 4.59 1.78 13.58
C ALA A 248 3.40 1.92 14.54
N GLN A 249 2.24 2.40 14.05
CA GLN A 249 1.02 2.53 14.85
C GLN A 249 0.48 1.17 15.30
N CYS A 250 0.46 0.17 14.41
CA CYS A 250 0.08 -1.19 14.78
C CYS A 250 0.98 -1.74 15.90
N LEU A 251 2.30 -1.63 15.76
CA LEU A 251 3.25 -2.14 16.74
C LEU A 251 3.15 -1.38 18.08
N ASN A 252 3.00 -0.05 18.07
CA ASN A 252 2.74 0.74 19.28
C ASN A 252 1.47 0.26 20.01
N ALA A 253 0.43 -0.12 19.27
CA ALA A 253 -0.83 -0.65 19.80
C ALA A 253 -0.81 -2.17 20.06
N ARG A 254 0.34 -2.85 19.89
CA ARG A 254 0.51 -4.31 19.98
C ARG A 254 -0.41 -5.09 19.02
N LEU A 255 -0.72 -4.50 17.88
CA LEU A 255 -1.43 -5.12 16.78
C LEU A 255 -0.45 -5.70 15.76
N LEU A 256 -0.85 -6.77 15.09
CA LEU A 256 -0.11 -7.32 13.95
C LEU A 256 -0.33 -6.41 12.72
N PRO A 257 0.73 -5.86 12.11
CA PRO A 257 0.60 -5.04 10.92
C PRO A 257 -0.01 -5.80 9.73
N PRO A 258 -0.87 -5.18 8.92
CA PRO A 258 -1.40 -5.78 7.71
C PRO A 258 -0.29 -5.96 6.66
N LEU A 259 -0.33 -7.10 5.93
CA LEU A 259 0.53 -7.34 4.76
C LEU A 259 -0.14 -6.81 3.50
N PHE A 260 0.49 -5.84 2.86
CA PHE A 260 0.13 -5.37 1.53
C PHE A 260 1.17 -5.87 0.54
N ASP A 261 0.74 -6.63 -0.45
CA ASP A 261 1.57 -7.28 -1.45
C ASP A 261 0.81 -7.43 -2.78
N GLY A 262 1.41 -8.07 -3.77
CA GLY A 262 0.81 -8.29 -5.08
C GLY A 262 -0.56 -8.97 -5.04
N GLU A 263 -0.83 -9.83 -4.02
CA GLU A 263 -2.10 -10.54 -3.90
C GLU A 263 -3.29 -9.63 -3.59
N ASN A 264 -3.08 -8.54 -2.84
CA ASN A 264 -4.15 -7.62 -2.47
C ASN A 264 -3.99 -6.21 -3.05
N ARG A 265 -2.99 -6.01 -3.91
CA ARG A 265 -2.65 -4.73 -4.50
C ARG A 265 -3.84 -4.03 -5.17
N ALA A 266 -4.57 -4.73 -6.02
CA ALA A 266 -5.71 -4.16 -6.74
C ALA A 266 -6.83 -3.74 -5.77
N MET A 267 -7.13 -4.56 -4.77
CA MET A 267 -8.11 -4.22 -3.74
C MET A 267 -7.64 -3.07 -2.86
N TYR A 268 -6.34 -2.99 -2.56
CA TYR A 268 -5.76 -1.89 -1.81
C TYR A 268 -5.96 -0.55 -2.54
N TYR A 269 -5.64 -0.46 -3.83
CA TYR A 269 -5.86 0.76 -4.60
C TYR A 269 -7.34 1.11 -4.74
N ALA A 270 -8.21 0.12 -4.99
CA ALA A 270 -9.65 0.34 -5.08
C ALA A 270 -10.25 0.85 -3.75
N ALA A 271 -9.86 0.26 -2.62
CA ALA A 271 -10.33 0.67 -1.29
C ALA A 271 -9.77 2.03 -0.87
N MET A 272 -8.52 2.33 -1.20
CA MET A 272 -7.90 3.64 -0.96
C MET A 272 -8.59 4.74 -1.74
N GLU A 273 -8.82 4.54 -3.05
CA GLU A 273 -9.54 5.51 -3.88
C GLU A 273 -10.95 5.75 -3.35
N TYR A 274 -11.67 4.68 -3.02
CA TYR A 274 -13.01 4.79 -2.47
C TYR A 274 -13.04 5.57 -1.15
N ALA A 275 -12.08 5.32 -0.26
CA ALA A 275 -11.96 6.05 1.01
C ALA A 275 -11.69 7.54 0.78
N MET A 276 -10.78 7.88 -0.14
CA MET A 276 -10.40 9.28 -0.40
C MET A 276 -11.46 10.06 -1.17
N VAL A 277 -12.15 9.42 -2.14
CA VAL A 277 -13.17 10.09 -2.96
C VAL A 277 -14.49 10.23 -2.22
N HIS A 278 -14.91 9.21 -1.47
CA HIS A 278 -16.23 9.14 -0.86
C HIS A 278 -16.23 9.37 0.66
N GLY A 279 -15.05 9.45 1.32
CA GLY A 279 -14.94 9.55 2.77
C GLY A 279 -15.48 8.31 3.51
N ARG A 280 -15.54 7.15 2.84
CA ARG A 280 -16.08 5.89 3.36
C ARG A 280 -14.98 4.85 3.49
N HIS A 281 -14.60 4.51 4.70
CA HIS A 281 -13.41 3.72 5.01
C HIS A 281 -13.68 2.23 5.23
N PHE A 282 -14.95 1.77 5.23
CA PHE A 282 -15.29 0.37 5.55
C PHE A 282 -14.56 -0.68 4.70
N PRO A 283 -14.46 -0.53 3.36
CA PRO A 283 -13.69 -1.49 2.56
C PRO A 283 -12.20 -1.51 2.91
N LEU A 284 -11.61 -0.35 3.22
CA LEU A 284 -10.21 -0.25 3.61
C LEU A 284 -9.96 -0.87 5.00
N ILE A 285 -10.83 -0.59 5.97
CA ILE A 285 -10.79 -1.20 7.31
C ILE A 285 -10.88 -2.73 7.23
N ARG A 286 -11.80 -3.25 6.41
CA ARG A 286 -11.92 -4.68 6.15
C ARG A 286 -10.64 -5.26 5.55
N LEU A 287 -10.06 -4.58 4.57
CA LEU A 287 -8.81 -4.99 3.93
C LEU A 287 -7.67 -5.07 4.96
N PHE A 288 -7.54 -4.07 5.83
CA PHE A 288 -6.53 -4.06 6.89
C PHE A 288 -6.69 -5.26 7.81
N HIS A 289 -7.92 -5.55 8.24
CA HIS A 289 -8.21 -6.69 9.10
C HIS A 289 -7.93 -8.04 8.40
N GLU A 290 -8.40 -8.22 7.17
CA GLU A 290 -8.16 -9.46 6.40
C GLU A 290 -6.66 -9.66 6.12
N SER A 291 -5.92 -8.58 5.81
CA SER A 291 -4.48 -8.61 5.56
C SER A 291 -3.67 -8.91 6.82
N ALA A 292 -4.05 -8.35 7.97
CA ALA A 292 -3.42 -8.69 9.26
C ALA A 292 -3.73 -10.14 9.67
N THR A 293 -4.97 -10.61 9.43
CA THR A 293 -5.35 -12.01 9.70
C THR A 293 -4.58 -13.00 8.83
N ARG A 294 -4.35 -12.65 7.56
CA ARG A 294 -3.50 -13.42 6.64
C ARG A 294 -2.06 -13.46 7.13
N ALA A 295 -1.52 -12.34 7.59
CA ALA A 295 -0.19 -12.23 8.16
C ALA A 295 0.05 -13.15 9.35
N LYS A 296 -0.99 -13.39 10.18
CA LYS A 296 -0.91 -14.28 11.34
C LYS A 296 -0.77 -15.76 10.96
N ARG A 297 -1.22 -16.16 9.76
CA ARG A 297 -1.23 -17.56 9.28
C ARG A 297 -0.01 -17.90 8.45
N ALA A 298 0.76 -16.92 8.08
CA ALA A 298 1.93 -17.04 7.21
C ALA A 298 3.21 -17.16 8.02
#